data_17a11c530a972309f23272394bbe903a
#
_entry.id   17a11c530a972309f23272394bbe903a
#
_cell.length_a   1.000
_cell.length_b   1.000
_cell.length_c   1.000
_cell.angle_alpha   90.00
_cell.angle_beta   90.00
_cell.angle_gamma   90.00
#
_symmetry.space_group_name_H-M   'P 1'
#
loop_
_entity.id
_entity.type
_entity.pdbx_description
1 polymer ?
#
loop_
_entity_poly.entity_id
_entity_poly.type
_entity_poly.pdbx_seq_one_letter_code
_entity_poly.pdbx_strand_id
1 'polypeptide(L)'
;MTINYEPKLDYSDVLIVPQLSDVKSRNDVSLEVSTTFKCGRVWKGMPVMATNMSTIGTHAMALALSKYGMVTCLKKGFDYYDSFVKQYADKEQYVALSLGLDAQSKLWLDTPITNDPTFICLDVANGYMKEFHSFVRKVREKCPTSIIVAGNVVTPEGVEALSLAGADLVKIGIGAGSMCLTRRIAGVGYPQLSAVVECAETAAALDIGIVADGGVVHSGDIAKAFVAGAAFVMVGGMFAGHDECGGEIRHKEHGQLTMLHYGMSSKTANDKYNGCLLYTPMVHW
;
A
#
# COMPACT_ATOMS: atom_id res chain seq x y z
N MET A 1 21.41 -16.83 14.49
CA MET A 1 20.79 -16.86 13.14
C MET A 1 19.98 -18.14 13.08
N THR A 2 18.67 -18.02 12.81
CA THR A 2 17.77 -19.18 12.66
C THR A 2 17.44 -19.34 11.18
N ILE A 3 17.59 -20.55 10.65
CA ILE A 3 17.19 -20.89 9.27
C ILE A 3 15.83 -21.57 9.36
N ASN A 4 14.85 -21.04 8.65
CA ASN A 4 13.56 -21.67 8.49
C ASN A 4 13.62 -22.56 7.24
N TYR A 5 13.35 -23.85 7.38
CA TYR A 5 13.36 -24.85 6.31
C TYR A 5 11.98 -25.06 5.68
N GLU A 6 10.92 -24.46 6.21
CA GLU A 6 9.60 -24.53 5.61
C GLU A 6 9.56 -23.77 4.29
N PRO A 7 9.03 -24.35 3.21
CA PRO A 7 8.84 -23.66 1.96
C PRO A 7 7.97 -22.43 2.14
N LYS A 8 8.41 -21.28 1.65
CA LYS A 8 7.62 -20.04 1.61
C LYS A 8 7.30 -19.71 0.16
N LEU A 9 6.06 -19.29 -0.10
CA LEU A 9 5.46 -19.23 -1.43
C LEU A 9 5.14 -17.79 -1.84
N ASP A 10 5.39 -17.47 -3.10
CA ASP A 10 4.86 -16.27 -3.77
C ASP A 10 3.55 -16.65 -4.52
N TYR A 11 2.84 -15.68 -5.10
CA TYR A 11 1.57 -15.92 -5.80
C TYR A 11 1.72 -16.84 -7.02
N SER A 12 2.90 -16.86 -7.67
CA SER A 12 3.20 -17.73 -8.82
C SER A 12 3.24 -19.20 -8.47
N ASP A 13 3.44 -19.54 -7.20
CA ASP A 13 3.68 -20.92 -6.75
C ASP A 13 2.40 -21.70 -6.47
N VAL A 14 1.24 -21.03 -6.50
CA VAL A 14 -0.05 -21.63 -6.12
C VAL A 14 -1.15 -21.29 -7.11
N LEU A 15 -2.22 -22.10 -7.07
CA LEU A 15 -3.48 -21.85 -7.73
C LEU A 15 -4.63 -22.04 -6.72
N ILE A 16 -5.71 -21.28 -6.91
CA ILE A 16 -6.94 -21.47 -6.13
C ILE A 16 -7.66 -22.70 -6.69
N VAL A 17 -7.93 -23.68 -5.82
CA VAL A 17 -8.70 -24.87 -6.19
C VAL A 17 -10.18 -24.48 -6.31
N PRO A 18 -10.84 -24.78 -7.46
CA PRO A 18 -12.26 -24.52 -7.62
C PRO A 18 -13.10 -25.21 -6.56
N GLN A 19 -14.13 -24.51 -6.09
CA GLN A 19 -15.10 -24.99 -5.10
C GLN A 19 -16.50 -25.06 -5.71
N LEU A 20 -17.40 -25.83 -5.09
CA LEU A 20 -18.82 -25.80 -5.42
C LEU A 20 -19.36 -24.37 -5.24
N SER A 21 -20.15 -23.94 -6.22
CA SER A 21 -20.70 -22.60 -6.24
C SER A 21 -22.07 -22.58 -6.91
N ASP A 22 -23.00 -21.83 -6.35
CA ASP A 22 -24.31 -21.53 -6.95
C ASP A 22 -24.26 -20.31 -7.87
N VAL A 23 -23.10 -19.60 -7.92
CA VAL A 23 -22.89 -18.44 -8.79
C VAL A 23 -22.78 -18.91 -10.25
N LYS A 24 -23.71 -18.46 -11.09
CA LYS A 24 -23.78 -18.83 -12.51
C LYS A 24 -22.97 -17.93 -13.42
N SER A 25 -22.79 -16.67 -13.03
CA SER A 25 -22.06 -15.67 -13.80
C SER A 25 -21.23 -14.77 -12.88
N ARG A 26 -20.03 -14.36 -13.34
CA ARG A 26 -19.26 -13.33 -12.65
C ARG A 26 -20.00 -12.00 -12.50
N ASN A 27 -21.02 -11.74 -13.32
CA ASN A 27 -21.83 -10.53 -13.24
C ASN A 27 -22.83 -10.57 -12.05
N ASP A 28 -23.02 -11.74 -11.43
CA ASP A 28 -23.89 -11.92 -10.27
C ASP A 28 -23.15 -11.60 -8.95
N VAL A 29 -21.83 -11.27 -9.03
CA VAL A 29 -20.99 -11.01 -7.87
C VAL A 29 -20.68 -9.52 -7.77
N SER A 30 -20.97 -8.93 -6.60
CA SER A 30 -20.51 -7.58 -6.26
C SER A 30 -19.07 -7.62 -5.77
N LEU A 31 -18.23 -6.73 -6.31
CA LEU A 31 -16.85 -6.51 -5.81
C LEU A 31 -16.79 -5.41 -4.74
N GLU A 32 -17.92 -4.75 -4.48
CA GLU A 32 -18.03 -3.72 -3.45
C GLU A 32 -18.23 -4.36 -2.09
N VAL A 33 -17.41 -3.96 -1.12
CA VAL A 33 -17.49 -4.37 0.28
C VAL A 33 -17.83 -3.18 1.16
N SER A 34 -18.45 -3.45 2.31
CA SER A 34 -18.67 -2.47 3.37
C SER A 34 -17.93 -2.95 4.61
N THR A 35 -17.00 -2.15 5.12
CA THR A 35 -16.14 -2.51 6.25
C THR A 35 -16.23 -1.44 7.32
N THR A 36 -16.42 -1.86 8.58
CA THR A 36 -16.28 -1.01 9.75
C THR A 36 -14.88 -1.21 10.32
N PHE A 37 -14.11 -0.14 10.43
CA PHE A 37 -12.75 -0.18 10.94
C PHE A 37 -12.71 0.06 12.46
N LYS A 38 -11.61 -0.32 13.10
CA LYS A 38 -11.39 -0.17 14.54
C LYS A 38 -11.50 1.28 15.02
N CYS A 39 -11.17 2.26 14.17
CA CYS A 39 -11.40 3.69 14.43
C CYS A 39 -12.89 4.11 14.43
N GLY A 40 -13.81 3.18 14.15
CA GLY A 40 -15.26 3.41 14.09
C GLY A 40 -15.75 3.93 12.74
N ARG A 41 -14.88 4.21 11.78
CA ARG A 41 -15.29 4.66 10.44
C ARG A 41 -15.80 3.49 9.60
N VAL A 42 -16.92 3.69 8.92
CA VAL A 42 -17.44 2.77 7.90
C VAL A 42 -17.00 3.27 6.54
N TRP A 43 -16.44 2.37 5.73
CA TRP A 43 -16.09 2.65 4.35
C TRP A 43 -16.72 1.63 3.41
N LYS A 44 -17.10 2.07 2.21
CA LYS A 44 -17.73 1.25 1.19
C LYS A 44 -17.04 1.47 -0.15
N GLY A 45 -16.65 0.37 -0.80
CA GLY A 45 -15.98 0.42 -2.09
C GLY A 45 -15.33 -0.90 -2.48
N MET A 46 -14.55 -0.88 -3.56
CA MET A 46 -13.75 -2.03 -3.98
C MET A 46 -12.42 -2.04 -3.20
N PRO A 47 -12.06 -3.13 -2.50
CA PRO A 47 -10.91 -3.16 -1.59
C PRO A 47 -9.56 -3.31 -2.34
N VAL A 48 -9.36 -2.48 -3.36
CA VAL A 48 -8.12 -2.37 -4.14
C VAL A 48 -7.58 -0.95 -4.00
N MET A 49 -6.28 -0.84 -3.73
CA MET A 49 -5.58 0.43 -3.57
C MET A 49 -4.51 0.60 -4.63
N ALA A 50 -4.45 1.77 -5.27
CA ALA A 50 -3.27 2.16 -6.02
C ALA A 50 -2.17 2.65 -5.06
N THR A 51 -0.92 2.21 -5.31
CA THR A 51 0.23 2.55 -4.48
C THR A 51 0.58 4.03 -4.55
N ASN A 52 1.20 4.55 -3.49
CA ASN A 52 1.70 5.92 -3.37
C ASN A 52 3.00 6.21 -4.14
N MET A 53 3.41 5.33 -5.04
CA MET A 53 4.55 5.59 -5.91
C MET A 53 4.31 6.87 -6.73
N SER A 54 5.34 7.68 -6.91
CA SER A 54 5.23 8.99 -7.57
C SER A 54 4.68 8.94 -9.00
N THR A 55 4.83 7.79 -9.68
CA THR A 55 4.29 7.54 -11.02
C THR A 55 2.86 7.00 -11.02
N ILE A 56 2.34 6.52 -9.89
CA ILE A 56 1.02 5.90 -9.77
C ILE A 56 0.07 6.74 -8.93
N GLY A 57 0.51 7.25 -7.78
CA GLY A 57 -0.31 8.03 -6.84
C GLY A 57 -0.61 9.45 -7.32
N THR A 58 -1.20 9.60 -8.50
CA THR A 58 -1.53 10.87 -9.14
C THR A 58 -3.00 11.27 -8.92
N HIS A 59 -3.33 12.56 -9.10
CA HIS A 59 -4.72 13.03 -9.09
C HIS A 59 -5.55 12.39 -10.21
N ALA A 60 -4.97 12.24 -11.41
CA ALA A 60 -5.66 11.61 -12.54
C ALA A 60 -6.01 10.15 -12.22
N MET A 61 -5.07 9.38 -11.66
CA MET A 61 -5.33 8.00 -11.21
C MET A 61 -6.42 7.95 -10.14
N ALA A 62 -6.39 8.86 -9.17
CA ALA A 62 -7.41 8.94 -8.12
C ALA A 62 -8.81 9.19 -8.69
N LEU A 63 -8.93 10.11 -9.65
CA LEU A 63 -10.20 10.40 -10.34
C LEU A 63 -10.69 9.20 -11.17
N ALA A 64 -9.80 8.50 -11.84
CA ALA A 64 -10.16 7.33 -12.64
C ALA A 64 -10.64 6.18 -11.75
N LEU A 65 -9.88 5.85 -10.70
CA LEU A 65 -10.16 4.72 -9.82
C LEU A 65 -11.35 4.97 -8.88
N SER A 66 -11.61 6.23 -8.48
CA SER A 66 -12.78 6.57 -7.65
C SER A 66 -14.11 6.22 -8.32
N LYS A 67 -14.16 6.19 -9.66
CA LYS A 67 -15.35 5.76 -10.42
C LYS A 67 -15.72 4.29 -10.16
N TYR A 68 -14.74 3.50 -9.73
CA TYR A 68 -14.89 2.09 -9.41
C TYR A 68 -14.89 1.83 -7.90
N GLY A 69 -14.93 2.88 -7.07
CA GLY A 69 -14.86 2.74 -5.62
C GLY A 69 -13.51 2.25 -5.08
N MET A 70 -12.43 2.40 -5.86
CA MET A 70 -11.07 2.04 -5.44
C MET A 70 -10.36 3.22 -4.78
N VAL A 71 -9.43 2.94 -3.87
CA VAL A 71 -8.63 3.95 -3.17
C VAL A 71 -7.32 4.20 -3.91
N THR A 72 -6.90 5.45 -4.00
CA THR A 72 -5.56 5.82 -4.46
C THR A 72 -4.76 6.41 -3.30
N CYS A 73 -3.67 5.75 -2.91
CA CYS A 73 -2.69 6.37 -2.05
C CYS A 73 -1.92 7.42 -2.87
N LEU A 74 -2.19 8.71 -2.61
CA LEU A 74 -1.52 9.79 -3.33
C LEU A 74 -0.02 9.79 -3.01
N LYS A 75 0.81 10.23 -3.95
CA LYS A 75 2.25 10.40 -3.68
C LYS A 75 2.46 11.27 -2.43
N LYS A 76 3.52 11.01 -1.68
CA LYS A 76 3.81 11.69 -0.40
C LYS A 76 3.75 13.22 -0.52
N GLY A 77 3.18 13.85 0.50
CA GLY A 77 3.07 15.30 0.64
C GLY A 77 1.65 15.77 0.95
N PHE A 78 1.50 16.50 2.05
CA PHE A 78 0.21 17.04 2.48
C PHE A 78 -0.37 18.02 1.45
N ASP A 79 0.45 18.93 0.91
CA ASP A 79 -0.02 19.93 -0.07
C ASP A 79 -0.61 19.27 -1.32
N TYR A 80 -0.06 18.13 -1.72
CA TYR A 80 -0.57 17.38 -2.86
C TYR A 80 -1.92 16.72 -2.57
N TYR A 81 -2.10 16.16 -1.37
CA TYR A 81 -3.38 15.65 -0.90
C TYR A 81 -4.40 16.79 -0.74
N ASP A 82 -4.03 17.88 -0.07
CA ASP A 82 -4.90 19.01 0.18
C ASP A 82 -5.38 19.67 -1.12
N SER A 83 -4.53 19.79 -2.13
CA SER A 83 -4.90 20.29 -3.45
C SER A 83 -5.94 19.40 -4.15
N PHE A 84 -5.85 18.07 -3.98
CA PHE A 84 -6.86 17.15 -4.49
C PHE A 84 -8.20 17.34 -3.79
N VAL A 85 -8.20 17.35 -2.46
CA VAL A 85 -9.43 17.46 -1.66
C VAL A 85 -10.14 18.80 -1.89
N LYS A 86 -9.40 19.90 -2.02
CA LYS A 86 -9.97 21.20 -2.35
C LYS A 86 -10.69 21.22 -3.70
N GLN A 87 -10.18 20.48 -4.67
CA GLN A 87 -10.76 20.44 -6.02
C GLN A 87 -11.84 19.37 -6.18
N TYR A 88 -11.75 18.26 -5.44
CA TYR A 88 -12.57 17.05 -5.60
C TYR A 88 -13.04 16.49 -4.25
N ALA A 89 -13.68 17.34 -3.43
CA ALA A 89 -14.09 16.97 -2.07
C ALA A 89 -15.02 15.75 -2.01
N ASP A 90 -15.87 15.55 -3.02
CA ASP A 90 -16.78 14.40 -3.14
C ASP A 90 -16.05 13.07 -3.38
N LYS A 91 -14.76 13.09 -3.72
CA LYS A 91 -13.90 11.92 -3.94
C LYS A 91 -12.92 11.66 -2.80
N GLU A 92 -12.93 12.47 -1.74
CA GLU A 92 -11.98 12.37 -0.63
C GLU A 92 -11.95 10.97 0.00
N GLN A 93 -13.08 10.29 0.10
CA GLN A 93 -13.17 8.92 0.63
C GLN A 93 -12.43 7.85 -0.20
N TYR A 94 -11.96 8.17 -1.39
CA TYR A 94 -11.23 7.28 -2.29
C TYR A 94 -9.76 7.68 -2.46
N VAL A 95 -9.26 8.57 -1.59
CA VAL A 95 -7.84 8.94 -1.58
C VAL A 95 -7.25 8.80 -0.18
N ALA A 96 -5.98 8.43 -0.13
CA ALA A 96 -5.21 8.40 1.10
C ALA A 96 -4.13 9.49 1.10
N LEU A 97 -4.03 10.23 2.20
CA LEU A 97 -2.87 11.07 2.50
C LEU A 97 -1.68 10.16 2.79
N SER A 98 -0.60 10.25 2.01
CA SER A 98 0.60 9.45 2.23
C SER A 98 1.68 10.25 2.97
N LEU A 99 2.18 9.68 4.06
CA LEU A 99 3.21 10.24 4.93
C LEU A 99 4.32 9.20 5.19
N GLY A 100 5.47 9.67 5.66
CA GLY A 100 6.59 8.84 6.07
C GLY A 100 7.29 9.40 7.30
N LEU A 101 8.60 9.13 7.45
CA LEU A 101 9.42 9.69 8.53
C LEU A 101 10.26 10.90 8.09
N ASP A 102 9.98 11.43 6.90
CA ASP A 102 10.64 12.62 6.38
C ASP A 102 10.23 13.90 7.15
N ALA A 103 11.00 14.98 6.96
CA ALA A 103 10.80 16.23 7.67
C ALA A 103 9.41 16.86 7.38
N GLN A 104 8.92 16.73 6.16
CA GLN A 104 7.62 17.25 5.74
C GLN A 104 6.47 16.53 6.45
N SER A 105 6.56 15.19 6.53
CA SER A 105 5.60 14.36 7.25
C SER A 105 5.59 14.63 8.75
N LYS A 106 6.76 14.92 9.35
CA LYS A 106 6.86 15.31 10.75
C LYS A 106 6.26 16.70 11.00
N LEU A 107 6.53 17.68 10.12
CA LEU A 107 5.96 19.02 10.21
C LEU A 107 4.43 18.98 10.11
N TRP A 108 3.87 18.07 9.31
CA TRP A 108 2.42 17.92 9.22
C TRP A 108 1.76 17.57 10.56
N LEU A 109 2.44 16.87 11.47
CA LEU A 109 1.88 16.58 12.80
C LEU A 109 1.56 17.85 13.58
N ASP A 110 2.33 18.91 13.40
CA ASP A 110 2.14 20.20 14.08
C ASP A 110 1.21 21.14 13.30
N THR A 111 0.85 20.80 12.06
CA THR A 111 -0.03 21.61 11.21
C THR A 111 -1.50 21.42 11.63
N PRO A 112 -2.26 22.47 11.94
CA PRO A 112 -3.70 22.34 12.19
C PRO A 112 -4.43 21.77 10.97
N ILE A 113 -5.37 20.86 11.20
CA ILE A 113 -6.28 20.31 10.19
C ILE A 113 -7.72 20.57 10.60
N THR A 114 -8.59 20.77 9.63
CA THR A 114 -10.02 21.04 9.90
C THR A 114 -10.84 19.73 10.00
N ASN A 115 -10.45 18.71 9.23
CA ASN A 115 -11.12 17.42 9.21
C ASN A 115 -10.09 16.31 9.11
N ASP A 116 -10.39 15.17 9.72
CA ASP A 116 -9.59 13.95 9.59
C ASP A 116 -9.69 13.40 8.15
N PRO A 117 -8.56 13.19 7.45
CA PRO A 117 -8.58 12.45 6.19
C PRO A 117 -9.29 11.09 6.34
N THR A 118 -10.03 10.65 5.32
CA THR A 118 -10.66 9.31 5.39
C THR A 118 -9.60 8.22 5.50
N PHE A 119 -8.57 8.29 4.66
CA PHE A 119 -7.43 7.37 4.72
C PHE A 119 -6.11 8.10 4.93
N ILE A 120 -5.26 7.53 5.78
CA ILE A 120 -3.86 7.96 5.93
C ILE A 120 -2.96 6.74 5.69
N CYS A 121 -2.10 6.81 4.67
CA CYS A 121 -1.12 5.78 4.34
C CYS A 121 0.25 6.17 4.90
N LEU A 122 0.68 5.46 5.95
CA LEU A 122 2.00 5.62 6.57
C LEU A 122 2.94 4.58 5.99
N ASP A 123 3.89 5.05 5.18
CA ASP A 123 4.70 4.20 4.32
C ASP A 123 6.20 4.40 4.55
N VAL A 124 6.86 3.35 5.02
CA VAL A 124 8.30 3.28 5.22
C VAL A 124 8.85 1.94 4.72
N ALA A 125 10.13 1.92 4.34
CA ALA A 125 10.78 0.69 3.87
C ALA A 125 10.89 -0.39 4.96
N ASN A 126 11.00 0.03 6.24
CA ASN A 126 11.11 -0.86 7.39
C ASN A 126 10.11 -0.46 8.47
N GLY A 127 8.97 -1.16 8.52
CA GLY A 127 7.90 -0.93 9.50
C GLY A 127 8.23 -1.38 10.93
N TYR A 128 9.38 -2.01 11.17
CA TYR A 128 9.80 -2.48 12.51
C TYR A 128 10.51 -1.42 13.33
N MET A 129 10.74 -0.22 12.80
CA MET A 129 11.43 0.86 13.53
C MET A 129 10.56 1.41 14.67
N LYS A 130 11.13 1.52 15.88
CA LYS A 130 10.44 2.12 17.03
C LYS A 130 9.98 3.57 16.78
N GLU A 131 10.77 4.32 16.03
CA GLU A 131 10.40 5.68 15.60
C GLU A 131 9.14 5.68 14.76
N PHE A 132 9.00 4.71 13.86
CA PHE A 132 7.81 4.58 13.02
C PHE A 132 6.56 4.23 13.86
N HIS A 133 6.67 3.30 14.81
CA HIS A 133 5.57 3.00 15.73
C HIS A 133 5.15 4.24 16.56
N SER A 134 6.11 5.05 16.99
CA SER A 134 5.83 6.32 17.68
C SER A 134 5.14 7.32 16.77
N PHE A 135 5.53 7.36 15.50
CA PHE A 135 4.88 8.22 14.50
C PHE A 135 3.45 7.79 14.23
N VAL A 136 3.18 6.48 14.07
CA VAL A 136 1.81 5.94 13.92
C VAL A 136 0.93 6.36 15.09
N ARG A 137 1.41 6.24 16.35
CA ARG A 137 0.66 6.69 17.54
C ARG A 137 0.30 8.18 17.47
N LYS A 138 1.26 9.03 17.13
CA LYS A 138 1.01 10.48 17.00
C LYS A 138 0.00 10.80 15.90
N VAL A 139 0.04 10.07 14.79
CA VAL A 139 -0.96 10.23 13.72
C VAL A 139 -2.34 9.79 14.19
N ARG A 140 -2.46 8.69 14.94
CA ARG A 140 -3.73 8.26 15.54
C ARG A 140 -4.27 9.26 16.54
N GLU A 141 -3.42 9.83 17.40
CA GLU A 141 -3.80 10.88 18.35
C GLU A 141 -4.32 12.13 17.63
N LYS A 142 -3.67 12.52 16.52
CA LYS A 142 -4.06 13.67 15.70
C LYS A 142 -5.34 13.45 14.90
N CYS A 143 -5.52 12.25 14.37
CA CYS A 143 -6.62 11.87 13.47
C CYS A 143 -7.35 10.63 14.02
N PRO A 144 -8.15 10.77 15.07
CA PRO A 144 -8.77 9.64 15.76
C PRO A 144 -9.77 8.87 14.90
N THR A 145 -10.35 9.49 13.87
CA THR A 145 -11.37 8.88 13.01
C THR A 145 -10.85 8.44 11.64
N SER A 146 -9.57 8.68 11.31
CA SER A 146 -8.99 8.24 10.05
C SER A 146 -8.74 6.73 10.03
N ILE A 147 -8.90 6.11 8.87
CA ILE A 147 -8.45 4.74 8.62
C ILE A 147 -6.93 4.81 8.36
N ILE A 148 -6.13 4.33 9.31
CA ILE A 148 -4.66 4.34 9.22
C ILE A 148 -4.18 3.04 8.61
N VAL A 149 -3.52 3.15 7.45
CA VAL A 149 -2.79 2.08 6.75
C VAL A 149 -1.32 2.26 7.05
N ALA A 150 -0.66 1.33 7.74
CA ALA A 150 0.74 1.47 8.15
C ALA A 150 1.60 0.28 7.73
N GLY A 151 2.83 0.50 7.29
CA GLY A 151 3.76 -0.56 6.89
C GLY A 151 5.05 -0.03 6.26
N ASN A 152 5.91 -0.96 5.79
CA ASN A 152 5.62 -2.38 5.55
C ASN A 152 6.28 -3.29 6.60
N VAL A 153 5.57 -4.36 6.89
CA VAL A 153 6.06 -5.50 7.66
C VAL A 153 5.75 -6.82 6.94
N VAL A 154 6.25 -7.96 7.43
CA VAL A 154 6.05 -9.29 6.83
C VAL A 154 5.86 -10.40 7.86
N THR A 155 5.74 -10.04 9.15
CA THR A 155 5.61 -11.02 10.25
C THR A 155 4.43 -10.68 11.16
N PRO A 156 3.87 -11.69 11.85
CA PRO A 156 2.83 -11.51 12.87
C PRO A 156 3.16 -10.47 13.93
N GLU A 157 4.41 -10.46 14.45
CA GLU A 157 4.86 -9.51 15.47
C GLU A 157 4.86 -8.07 14.94
N GLY A 158 5.19 -7.89 13.64
CA GLY A 158 5.09 -6.58 12.99
C GLY A 158 3.65 -6.09 12.88
N VAL A 159 2.70 -7.00 12.60
CA VAL A 159 1.26 -6.69 12.58
C VAL A 159 0.79 -6.27 13.96
N GLU A 160 1.12 -7.05 15.00
CA GLU A 160 0.77 -6.73 16.39
C GLU A 160 1.31 -5.35 16.80
N ALA A 161 2.58 -5.09 16.53
CA ALA A 161 3.23 -3.84 16.92
C ALA A 161 2.58 -2.60 16.26
N LEU A 162 2.20 -2.70 14.98
CA LEU A 162 1.52 -1.60 14.25
C LEU A 162 0.05 -1.46 14.68
N SER A 163 -0.66 -2.57 14.96
CA SER A 163 -2.00 -2.54 15.54
C SER A 163 -2.02 -1.81 16.89
N LEU A 164 -1.09 -2.17 17.79
CA LEU A 164 -0.92 -1.51 19.10
C LEU A 164 -0.51 -0.02 18.97
N ALA A 165 0.13 0.34 17.87
CA ALA A 165 0.42 1.74 17.57
C ALA A 165 -0.79 2.52 17.03
N GLY A 166 -1.88 1.86 16.65
CA GLY A 166 -3.13 2.48 16.21
C GLY A 166 -3.44 2.33 14.72
N ALA A 167 -2.80 1.41 14.00
CA ALA A 167 -3.17 1.09 12.62
C ALA A 167 -4.49 0.30 12.57
N ASP A 168 -5.35 0.61 11.60
CA ASP A 168 -6.55 -0.17 11.24
C ASP A 168 -6.23 -1.21 10.17
N LEU A 169 -5.28 -0.89 9.31
CA LEU A 169 -4.79 -1.74 8.23
C LEU A 169 -3.26 -1.81 8.29
N VAL A 170 -2.70 -3.01 8.25
CA VAL A 170 -1.25 -3.19 8.21
C VAL A 170 -0.80 -3.61 6.82
N LYS A 171 0.13 -2.87 6.22
CA LYS A 171 0.69 -3.13 4.90
C LYS A 171 1.74 -4.25 4.97
N ILE A 172 1.46 -5.36 4.24
CA ILE A 172 2.28 -6.57 4.23
C ILE A 172 3.02 -6.67 2.90
N GLY A 173 4.36 -6.66 2.98
CA GLY A 173 5.21 -6.88 1.80
C GLY A 173 6.53 -6.14 1.89
N ILE A 174 7.63 -6.89 1.86
CA ILE A 174 8.99 -6.37 1.75
C ILE A 174 9.68 -7.13 0.62
N GLY A 175 10.08 -6.40 -0.41
CA GLY A 175 10.82 -6.96 -1.53
C GLY A 175 9.96 -7.68 -2.58
N ALA A 176 8.64 -7.74 -2.44
CA ALA A 176 7.75 -8.45 -3.35
C ALA A 176 7.39 -7.66 -4.63
N GLY A 177 7.51 -6.34 -4.62
CA GLY A 177 7.18 -5.51 -5.79
C GLY A 177 8.09 -5.77 -6.99
N SER A 178 7.54 -5.76 -8.20
CA SER A 178 8.31 -5.99 -9.45
C SER A 178 9.46 -5.01 -9.65
N MET A 179 9.35 -3.79 -9.13
CA MET A 179 10.39 -2.75 -9.20
C MET A 179 11.25 -2.70 -7.94
N CYS A 180 11.01 -3.59 -6.95
CA CYS A 180 11.72 -3.58 -5.68
C CYS A 180 13.09 -4.24 -5.80
N LEU A 181 14.13 -3.53 -5.37
CA LEU A 181 15.51 -4.02 -5.37
C LEU A 181 15.95 -4.58 -4.00
N THR A 182 15.11 -4.50 -2.97
CA THR A 182 15.46 -4.85 -1.59
C THR A 182 15.96 -6.28 -1.45
N ARG A 183 15.28 -7.27 -2.05
CA ARG A 183 15.71 -8.69 -2.03
C ARG A 183 17.10 -8.86 -2.66
N ARG A 184 17.40 -8.13 -3.75
CA ARG A 184 18.66 -8.26 -4.52
C ARG A 184 19.82 -7.48 -3.91
N ILE A 185 19.55 -6.31 -3.36
CA ILE A 185 20.59 -5.38 -2.86
C ILE A 185 20.83 -5.59 -1.36
N ALA A 186 19.78 -5.70 -0.57
CA ALA A 186 19.88 -5.81 0.89
C ALA A 186 19.78 -7.26 1.40
N GLY A 187 19.36 -8.21 0.55
CA GLY A 187 19.11 -9.60 0.97
C GLY A 187 17.92 -9.74 1.92
N VAL A 188 17.05 -8.72 1.99
CA VAL A 188 15.90 -8.66 2.91
C VAL A 188 14.61 -8.80 2.11
N GLY A 189 13.65 -9.55 2.65
CA GLY A 189 12.33 -9.74 2.05
C GLY A 189 11.68 -11.03 2.52
N TYR A 190 10.45 -11.24 2.05
CA TYR A 190 9.68 -12.44 2.36
C TYR A 190 8.82 -12.82 1.15
N PRO A 191 8.61 -14.12 0.83
CA PRO A 191 7.66 -14.54 -0.19
C PRO A 191 6.25 -14.08 0.14
N GLN A 192 5.61 -13.39 -0.82
CA GLN A 192 4.46 -12.53 -0.53
C GLN A 192 3.22 -13.29 -0.07
N LEU A 193 2.91 -14.42 -0.71
CA LEU A 193 1.73 -15.20 -0.31
C LEU A 193 1.86 -15.70 1.13
N SER A 194 3.02 -16.27 1.48
CA SER A 194 3.26 -16.75 2.84
C SER A 194 3.21 -15.62 3.86
N ALA A 195 3.77 -14.43 3.55
CA ALA A 195 3.66 -13.27 4.41
C ALA A 195 2.20 -12.86 4.67
N VAL A 196 1.36 -12.86 3.62
CA VAL A 196 -0.07 -12.53 3.74
C VAL A 196 -0.79 -13.55 4.61
N VAL A 197 -0.61 -14.86 4.36
CA VAL A 197 -1.26 -15.93 5.13
C VAL A 197 -0.89 -15.84 6.62
N GLU A 198 0.41 -15.75 6.93
CA GLU A 198 0.91 -15.71 8.31
C GLU A 198 0.46 -14.45 9.08
N CYS A 199 0.38 -13.31 8.40
CA CYS A 199 -0.06 -12.05 9.00
C CYS A 199 -1.58 -11.94 9.14
N ALA A 200 -2.36 -12.58 8.26
CA ALA A 200 -3.83 -12.47 8.23
C ALA A 200 -4.47 -13.03 9.49
N GLU A 201 -3.97 -14.15 10.03
CA GLU A 201 -4.47 -14.76 11.26
C GLU A 201 -4.30 -13.81 12.45
N THR A 202 -3.13 -13.22 12.61
CA THR A 202 -2.85 -12.26 13.67
C THR A 202 -3.70 -11.00 13.54
N ALA A 203 -3.87 -10.49 12.32
CA ALA A 203 -4.71 -9.32 12.07
C ALA A 203 -6.17 -9.58 12.44
N ALA A 204 -6.72 -10.75 12.08
CA ALA A 204 -8.07 -11.16 12.44
C ALA A 204 -8.26 -11.27 13.96
N ALA A 205 -7.29 -11.82 14.68
CA ALA A 205 -7.32 -11.91 16.15
C ALA A 205 -7.29 -10.53 16.84
N LEU A 206 -6.75 -9.51 16.18
CA LEU A 206 -6.65 -8.14 16.69
C LEU A 206 -7.77 -7.21 16.19
N ASP A 207 -8.75 -7.75 15.44
CA ASP A 207 -9.85 -7.01 14.81
C ASP A 207 -9.35 -5.85 13.93
N ILE A 208 -8.32 -6.12 13.11
CA ILE A 208 -7.80 -5.23 12.09
C ILE A 208 -7.69 -5.97 10.75
N GLY A 209 -7.46 -5.22 9.67
CA GLY A 209 -7.17 -5.80 8.36
C GLY A 209 -5.70 -5.74 7.97
N ILE A 210 -5.36 -6.46 6.89
CA ILE A 210 -4.07 -6.34 6.23
C ILE A 210 -4.25 -5.90 4.77
N VAL A 211 -3.26 -5.16 4.27
CA VAL A 211 -3.14 -4.78 2.86
C VAL A 211 -2.00 -5.58 2.24
N ALA A 212 -2.30 -6.48 1.31
CA ALA A 212 -1.27 -7.19 0.56
C ALA A 212 -0.61 -6.25 -0.44
N ASP A 213 0.66 -5.87 -0.21
CA ASP A 213 1.39 -4.88 -0.99
C ASP A 213 2.59 -5.50 -1.73
N GLY A 214 2.47 -5.60 -3.04
CA GLY A 214 3.48 -6.15 -3.94
C GLY A 214 3.21 -7.59 -4.39
N GLY A 215 3.98 -8.04 -5.39
CA GLY A 215 3.89 -9.39 -5.96
C GLY A 215 2.74 -9.61 -6.94
N VAL A 216 1.81 -8.67 -7.07
CA VAL A 216 0.67 -8.76 -7.98
C VAL A 216 1.10 -8.40 -9.40
N VAL A 217 1.00 -9.36 -10.31
CA VAL A 217 1.32 -9.21 -11.74
C VAL A 217 0.07 -9.39 -12.61
N HIS A 218 -0.84 -10.27 -12.18
CA HIS A 218 -2.08 -10.59 -12.88
C HIS A 218 -3.29 -10.43 -11.97
N SER A 219 -4.47 -10.29 -12.56
CA SER A 219 -5.73 -10.20 -11.79
C SER A 219 -5.97 -11.41 -10.88
N GLY A 220 -5.53 -12.60 -11.30
CA GLY A 220 -5.58 -13.80 -10.47
C GLY A 220 -4.77 -13.70 -9.17
N ASP A 221 -3.71 -12.89 -9.14
CA ASP A 221 -2.90 -12.71 -7.92
C ASP A 221 -3.66 -11.86 -6.89
N ILE A 222 -4.51 -10.93 -7.35
CA ILE A 222 -5.44 -10.19 -6.47
C ILE A 222 -6.40 -11.17 -5.79
N ALA A 223 -6.96 -12.12 -6.56
CA ALA A 223 -7.85 -13.14 -5.99
C ALA A 223 -7.11 -14.03 -4.96
N LYS A 224 -5.86 -14.44 -5.26
CA LYS A 224 -5.03 -15.22 -4.32
C LYS A 224 -4.76 -14.45 -3.03
N ALA A 225 -4.49 -13.14 -3.11
CA ALA A 225 -4.27 -12.29 -1.94
C ALA A 225 -5.53 -12.23 -1.04
N PHE A 226 -6.73 -12.10 -1.62
CA PHE A 226 -7.97 -12.13 -0.86
C PHE A 226 -8.24 -13.49 -0.23
N VAL A 227 -8.04 -14.58 -0.97
CA VAL A 227 -8.17 -15.94 -0.42
C VAL A 227 -7.17 -16.19 0.71
N ALA A 228 -5.99 -15.59 0.64
CA ALA A 228 -4.98 -15.64 1.71
C ALA A 228 -5.33 -14.78 2.94
N GLY A 229 -6.45 -14.04 2.92
CA GLY A 229 -6.94 -13.27 4.07
C GLY A 229 -6.63 -11.77 4.02
N ALA A 230 -6.15 -11.24 2.90
CA ALA A 230 -5.99 -9.80 2.75
C ALA A 230 -7.36 -9.09 2.76
N ALA A 231 -7.49 -8.01 3.54
CA ALA A 231 -8.65 -7.14 3.52
C ALA A 231 -8.62 -6.17 2.32
N PHE A 232 -7.42 -5.76 1.92
CA PHE A 232 -7.17 -4.92 0.75
C PHE A 232 -5.96 -5.44 -0.02
N VAL A 233 -5.90 -5.11 -1.31
CA VAL A 233 -4.74 -5.38 -2.16
C VAL A 233 -4.19 -4.07 -2.73
N MET A 234 -2.91 -3.79 -2.52
CA MET A 234 -2.23 -2.64 -3.09
C MET A 234 -1.53 -3.00 -4.38
N VAL A 235 -1.82 -2.23 -5.43
CA VAL A 235 -1.37 -2.49 -6.80
C VAL A 235 -0.54 -1.31 -7.31
N GLY A 236 0.62 -1.60 -7.87
CA GLY A 236 1.51 -0.64 -8.52
C GLY A 236 1.73 -0.97 -9.99
N GLY A 237 2.45 -2.04 -10.26
CA GLY A 237 2.89 -2.42 -11.61
C GLY A 237 1.77 -2.59 -12.62
N MET A 238 0.61 -3.13 -12.22
CA MET A 238 -0.54 -3.28 -13.12
C MET A 238 -1.16 -1.96 -13.55
N PHE A 239 -1.01 -0.89 -12.75
CA PHE A 239 -1.47 0.45 -13.13
C PHE A 239 -0.41 1.25 -13.90
N ALA A 240 0.84 0.79 -13.94
CA ALA A 240 1.90 1.48 -14.66
C ALA A 240 1.64 1.51 -16.17
N GLY A 241 1.92 2.65 -16.80
CA GLY A 241 1.77 2.82 -18.25
C GLY A 241 0.39 3.27 -18.71
N HIS A 242 -0.57 3.48 -17.80
CA HIS A 242 -1.85 4.12 -18.13
C HIS A 242 -1.67 5.64 -18.26
N ASP A 243 -2.57 6.28 -19.00
CA ASP A 243 -2.53 7.74 -19.26
C ASP A 243 -2.60 8.57 -17.97
N GLU A 244 -3.21 8.03 -16.93
CA GLU A 244 -3.33 8.65 -15.61
C GLU A 244 -2.04 8.61 -14.78
N CYS A 245 -1.01 7.91 -15.25
CA CYS A 245 0.28 7.83 -14.58
C CYS A 245 1.11 9.11 -14.75
N GLY A 246 1.95 9.41 -13.74
CA GLY A 246 2.85 10.55 -13.76
C GLY A 246 4.24 10.25 -14.34
N GLY A 247 4.42 9.18 -15.09
CA GLY A 247 5.69 8.79 -15.69
C GLY A 247 6.08 9.66 -16.87
N GLU A 248 7.39 9.80 -17.11
CA GLU A 248 7.93 10.45 -18.30
C GLU A 248 7.67 9.58 -19.52
N ILE A 249 7.01 10.13 -20.54
CA ILE A 249 6.76 9.45 -21.83
C ILE A 249 8.06 9.51 -22.64
N ARG A 250 8.52 8.36 -23.13
CA ARG A 250 9.68 8.22 -24.01
C ARG A 250 9.26 7.61 -25.33
N HIS A 251 9.76 8.19 -26.40
CA HIS A 251 9.62 7.64 -27.75
C HIS A 251 10.75 6.66 -28.00
N LYS A 252 10.40 5.42 -28.36
CA LYS A 252 11.35 4.43 -28.88
C LYS A 252 11.45 4.52 -30.39
N GLU A 253 12.52 3.95 -30.92
CA GLU A 253 12.63 3.70 -32.36
C GLU A 253 11.39 2.92 -32.83
N HIS A 254 10.85 3.27 -33.99
CA HIS A 254 9.58 2.77 -34.54
C HIS A 254 8.28 3.36 -33.95
N GLY A 255 8.35 4.52 -33.26
CA GLY A 255 7.13 5.22 -32.81
C GLY A 255 6.40 4.62 -31.60
N GLN A 256 6.97 3.59 -30.98
CA GLN A 256 6.40 3.01 -29.78
C GLN A 256 6.58 3.96 -28.58
N LEU A 257 5.47 4.32 -27.94
CA LEU A 257 5.49 5.08 -26.69
C LEU A 257 5.78 4.15 -25.51
N THR A 258 6.65 4.58 -24.60
CA THR A 258 6.89 3.92 -23.33
C THR A 258 6.86 4.96 -22.22
N MET A 259 6.33 4.56 -21.07
CA MET A 259 6.30 5.40 -19.87
C MET A 259 7.36 4.93 -18.87
N LEU A 260 8.16 5.87 -18.36
CA LEU A 260 9.16 5.54 -17.36
C LEU A 260 8.48 5.26 -16.02
N HIS A 261 8.56 4.01 -15.58
CA HIS A 261 8.13 3.57 -14.25
C HIS A 261 9.35 3.09 -13.45
N TYR A 262 9.47 3.50 -12.19
CA TYR A 262 10.62 3.19 -11.35
C TYR A 262 10.24 3.04 -9.88
N GLY A 263 10.97 2.18 -9.18
CA GLY A 263 10.86 2.02 -7.73
C GLY A 263 11.37 3.26 -6.99
N MET A 264 10.76 3.58 -5.86
CA MET A 264 11.10 4.77 -5.06
C MET A 264 12.53 4.73 -4.48
N SER A 265 13.15 3.55 -4.41
CA SER A 265 14.55 3.35 -4.01
C SER A 265 15.52 3.25 -5.20
N SER A 266 15.08 3.54 -6.42
CA SER A 266 15.96 3.48 -7.61
C SER A 266 16.86 4.72 -7.73
N LYS A 267 17.94 4.61 -8.52
CA LYS A 267 18.79 5.76 -8.85
C LYS A 267 17.97 6.90 -9.47
N THR A 268 17.04 6.58 -10.37
CA THR A 268 16.15 7.57 -11.01
C THR A 268 15.30 8.33 -9.99
N ALA A 269 14.76 7.64 -8.98
CA ALA A 269 14.02 8.30 -7.92
C ALA A 269 14.91 9.21 -7.07
N ASN A 270 16.13 8.76 -6.75
CA ASN A 270 17.09 9.57 -5.99
C ASN A 270 17.52 10.82 -6.73
N ASP A 271 17.88 10.69 -7.99
CA ASP A 271 18.32 11.83 -8.81
C ASP A 271 17.18 12.87 -8.94
N LYS A 272 15.91 12.42 -8.97
CA LYS A 272 14.74 13.28 -9.13
C LYS A 272 14.26 13.94 -7.83
N TYR A 273 14.43 13.28 -6.70
CA TYR A 273 13.88 13.73 -5.40
C TYR A 273 14.96 14.06 -4.36
N ASN A 274 16.18 14.44 -4.82
CA ASN A 274 17.32 14.85 -3.98
C ASN A 274 17.68 13.83 -2.88
N GLY A 275 17.95 12.60 -3.29
CA GLY A 275 18.62 11.64 -2.41
C GLY A 275 17.78 11.20 -1.22
N CYS A 276 16.51 10.89 -1.41
CA CYS A 276 15.79 10.14 -0.41
C CYS A 276 16.49 8.79 -0.23
N LEU A 277 17.42 8.79 0.72
CA LEU A 277 18.06 7.68 1.43
C LEU A 277 17.93 6.29 0.78
N LEU A 278 18.81 6.04 -0.20
CA LEU A 278 19.09 4.68 -0.65
C LEU A 278 19.93 3.89 0.32
N TYR A 279 20.59 4.54 1.22
CA TYR A 279 21.50 3.95 2.17
C TYR A 279 21.20 4.42 3.60
N THR A 280 20.08 3.97 4.16
CA THR A 280 20.21 3.61 5.57
C THR A 280 21.21 2.45 5.57
N PRO A 281 22.35 2.56 6.26
CA PRO A 281 23.32 1.48 6.28
C PRO A 281 22.61 0.19 6.66
N MET A 282 22.97 -0.93 6.03
CA MET A 282 22.45 -2.28 6.27
C MET A 282 22.52 -2.74 7.74
N VAL A 283 22.95 -1.89 8.63
CA VAL A 283 23.18 -2.15 10.06
C VAL A 283 21.89 -2.09 10.89
N HIS A 284 20.74 -1.73 10.31
CA HIS A 284 19.48 -1.55 11.05
C HIS A 284 18.30 -2.34 10.50
N TRP A 285 18.56 -3.39 9.69
CA TRP A 285 17.56 -4.41 9.35
C TRP A 285 17.51 -5.52 10.39
#